data_3db6dc26e5f7a1a782dcb28544b8956e
#
_entry.id   3db6dc26e5f7a1a782dcb28544b8956e
#
_cell.length_a   1.000
_cell.length_b   1.000
_cell.length_c   1.000
_cell.angle_alpha   90.00
_cell.angle_beta   90.00
_cell.angle_gamma   90.00
#
_symmetry.space_group_name_H-M   'P 1'
#
loop_
_entity.id
_entity.type
_entity.pdbx_description
1 polymer ?
#
loop_
_entity_poly.entity_id
_entity_poly.type
_entity_poly.pdbx_seq_one_letter_code
_entity_poly.pdbx_strand_id
1 'polypeptide(L)'
;MTDGELTRIDGRPIPDNRHEVRAFLVTFNDSLRLQSALTHHRQLGVDRFFVADGGSTDGTLDQLTAAPDVHVFAATGDDGLAGLNTLLNAYGPGHWTLTVDVSELFVYPHYEELELPLFCRYLNHVGSQAMACVSLDMYAASPLGDAVHRPGTPLRSTCGYFDSAPYQLSRTDMCPYFEIYGGLRERLMGGPGAGLSPVLSRVPLVRWQHGMQYLRGTGNITPVIVANVMGALLRFDFLSDFRDRCGAELAIDESTNLYGAASVKFENSAQLIQLGLIKTVRSLDESVKLTTAARTPKSA
;
A
#
# COMPACT_ATOMS: atom_id res chain seq x y z
N MET A 1 1.31 -25.70 -12.41
CA MET A 1 1.00 -24.33 -12.00
C MET A 1 0.21 -23.73 -13.14
N THR A 2 -1.08 -23.60 -13.00
CA THR A 2 -1.93 -22.95 -14.00
C THR A 2 -1.66 -21.44 -13.84
N ASP A 3 -1.08 -20.83 -14.89
CA ASP A 3 -0.96 -19.38 -14.98
C ASP A 3 -2.36 -18.80 -14.80
N GLY A 4 -2.54 -17.90 -13.84
CA GLY A 4 -3.80 -17.17 -13.66
C GLY A 4 -4.10 -16.41 -14.96
N GLU A 5 -5.08 -16.91 -15.71
CA GLU A 5 -5.44 -16.30 -16.98
C GLU A 5 -6.10 -14.95 -16.72
N LEU A 6 -5.48 -13.89 -17.23
CA LEU A 6 -5.99 -12.52 -17.13
C LEU A 6 -6.60 -12.12 -18.46
N THR A 7 -7.87 -11.80 -18.46
CA THR A 7 -8.56 -11.27 -19.63
C THR A 7 -8.82 -9.78 -19.44
N ARG A 8 -8.28 -8.95 -20.34
CA ARG A 8 -8.51 -7.52 -20.29
C ARG A 8 -9.97 -7.19 -20.60
N ILE A 9 -10.62 -6.44 -19.71
CA ILE A 9 -12.04 -6.06 -19.84
C ILE A 9 -12.17 -4.72 -20.58
N ASP A 10 -11.31 -3.75 -20.29
CA ASP A 10 -11.35 -2.45 -20.95
C ASP A 10 -10.64 -2.47 -22.31
N GLY A 11 -11.11 -1.66 -23.27
CA GLY A 11 -10.50 -1.49 -24.60
C GLY A 11 -9.64 -0.24 -24.73
N ARG A 12 -9.29 0.44 -23.63
CA ARG A 12 -8.63 1.75 -23.66
C ARG A 12 -7.16 1.62 -24.05
N PRO A 13 -6.59 2.52 -24.85
CA PRO A 13 -5.18 2.51 -25.17
C PRO A 13 -4.34 2.72 -23.91
N ILE A 14 -3.23 1.99 -23.78
CA ILE A 14 -2.23 2.20 -22.74
C ILE A 14 -1.10 2.98 -23.38
N PRO A 15 -0.87 4.25 -22.97
CA PRO A 15 0.21 5.06 -23.52
C PRO A 15 1.58 4.45 -23.19
N ASP A 16 2.52 4.52 -24.12
CA ASP A 16 3.93 4.19 -23.90
C ASP A 16 4.64 5.43 -23.34
N ASN A 17 4.43 5.72 -22.07
CA ASN A 17 5.07 6.83 -21.37
C ASN A 17 5.96 6.28 -20.24
N ARG A 18 7.26 6.23 -20.48
CA ARG A 18 8.27 5.68 -19.54
C ARG A 18 8.44 6.48 -18.24
N HIS A 19 7.83 7.65 -18.14
CA HIS A 19 7.88 8.48 -16.94
C HIS A 19 6.70 8.24 -15.98
N GLU A 20 5.71 7.46 -16.40
CA GLU A 20 4.57 7.12 -15.56
C GLU A 20 4.99 6.31 -14.33
N VAL A 21 4.37 6.63 -13.20
CA VAL A 21 4.28 5.74 -12.05
C VAL A 21 2.99 4.94 -12.18
N ARG A 22 3.10 3.62 -12.21
CA ARG A 22 1.99 2.69 -12.44
C ARG A 22 1.62 1.96 -11.17
N ALA A 23 0.35 1.98 -10.77
CA ALA A 23 -0.14 1.19 -9.65
C ALA A 23 -0.73 -0.14 -10.13
N PHE A 24 -0.50 -1.20 -9.34
CA PHE A 24 -0.97 -2.55 -9.60
C PHE A 24 -1.75 -3.05 -8.38
N LEU A 25 -2.99 -3.48 -8.58
CA LEU A 25 -3.90 -3.91 -7.53
C LEU A 25 -4.58 -5.21 -7.90
N VAL A 26 -4.89 -6.01 -6.88
CA VAL A 26 -5.86 -7.11 -6.97
C VAL A 26 -7.06 -6.71 -6.12
N THR A 27 -8.27 -6.94 -6.59
CA THR A 27 -9.50 -6.53 -5.89
C THR A 27 -10.59 -7.61 -5.99
N PHE A 28 -11.40 -7.66 -4.95
CA PHE A 28 -12.62 -8.45 -4.91
C PHE A 28 -13.59 -7.82 -3.89
N ASN A 29 -14.72 -7.29 -4.37
CA ASN A 29 -15.75 -6.66 -3.54
C ASN A 29 -15.21 -5.54 -2.64
N ASP A 30 -14.56 -4.54 -3.23
CA ASP A 30 -13.89 -3.43 -2.55
C ASP A 30 -14.54 -2.05 -2.81
N SER A 31 -15.79 -2.01 -3.27
CA SER A 31 -16.48 -0.76 -3.66
C SER A 31 -16.44 0.32 -2.59
N LEU A 32 -16.45 -0.09 -1.31
CA LEU A 32 -16.42 0.81 -0.16
C LEU A 32 -15.12 1.64 -0.07
N ARG A 33 -13.97 1.04 -0.39
CA ARG A 33 -12.63 1.63 -0.20
C ARG A 33 -12.04 2.19 -1.49
N LEU A 34 -12.47 1.65 -2.64
CA LEU A 34 -11.85 1.86 -3.94
C LEU A 34 -11.67 3.34 -4.30
N GLN A 35 -12.71 4.15 -4.15
CA GLN A 35 -12.67 5.57 -4.49
C GLN A 35 -11.61 6.32 -3.65
N SER A 36 -11.50 6.01 -2.35
CA SER A 36 -10.52 6.62 -1.45
C SER A 36 -9.10 6.21 -1.82
N ALA A 37 -8.88 4.93 -2.15
CA ALA A 37 -7.59 4.41 -2.57
C ALA A 37 -7.11 5.06 -3.88
N LEU A 38 -7.96 5.06 -4.91
CA LEU A 38 -7.62 5.69 -6.20
C LEU A 38 -7.33 7.19 -6.04
N THR A 39 -8.15 7.90 -5.26
CA THR A 39 -7.96 9.35 -5.02
C THR A 39 -6.64 9.63 -4.32
N HIS A 40 -6.32 8.88 -3.25
CA HIS A 40 -5.05 9.05 -2.53
C HIS A 40 -3.85 8.85 -3.45
N HIS A 41 -3.81 7.74 -4.20
CA HIS A 41 -2.66 7.43 -5.04
C HIS A 41 -2.53 8.37 -6.24
N ARG A 42 -3.65 8.89 -6.80
CA ARG A 42 -3.61 9.97 -7.79
C ARG A 42 -2.99 11.25 -7.22
N GLN A 43 -3.34 11.61 -5.98
CA GLN A 43 -2.76 12.78 -5.31
C GLN A 43 -1.26 12.63 -5.05
N LEU A 44 -0.76 11.40 -4.86
CA LEU A 44 0.68 11.14 -4.79
C LEU A 44 1.38 11.29 -6.15
N GLY A 45 0.66 11.22 -7.26
CA GLY A 45 1.23 11.28 -8.62
C GLY A 45 1.34 9.91 -9.29
N VAL A 46 0.47 8.96 -8.95
CA VAL A 46 0.25 7.75 -9.75
C VAL A 46 -0.52 8.13 -11.00
N ASP A 47 0.04 7.80 -12.16
CA ASP A 47 -0.53 8.18 -13.46
C ASP A 47 -1.56 7.16 -13.96
N ARG A 48 -1.40 5.88 -13.59
CA ARG A 48 -2.17 4.78 -14.18
C ARG A 48 -2.29 3.59 -13.25
N PHE A 49 -3.48 2.96 -13.30
CA PHE A 49 -3.81 1.81 -12.47
C PHE A 49 -4.07 0.57 -13.34
N PHE A 50 -3.50 -0.56 -12.95
CA PHE A 50 -3.72 -1.88 -13.53
C PHE A 50 -4.36 -2.75 -12.45
N VAL A 51 -5.60 -3.15 -12.66
CA VAL A 51 -6.40 -3.81 -11.62
C VAL A 51 -6.86 -5.17 -12.09
N ALA A 52 -6.48 -6.22 -11.36
CA ALA A 52 -7.04 -7.56 -11.52
C ALA A 52 -8.27 -7.70 -10.63
N ASP A 53 -9.45 -7.81 -11.23
CA ASP A 53 -10.71 -8.02 -10.52
C ASP A 53 -11.05 -9.51 -10.45
N GLY A 54 -11.26 -10.02 -9.23
CA GLY A 54 -11.60 -11.41 -8.93
C GLY A 54 -13.07 -11.78 -9.13
N GLY A 55 -13.83 -11.01 -9.92
CA GLY A 55 -15.26 -11.22 -10.16
C GLY A 55 -16.14 -10.50 -9.14
N SER A 56 -15.85 -9.23 -8.86
CA SER A 56 -16.63 -8.40 -7.95
C SER A 56 -18.10 -8.25 -8.35
N THR A 57 -18.99 -8.23 -7.36
CA THR A 57 -20.45 -8.14 -7.52
C THR A 57 -21.09 -6.97 -6.76
N ASP A 58 -20.29 -6.18 -6.05
CA ASP A 58 -20.71 -5.09 -5.15
C ASP A 58 -20.65 -3.69 -5.77
N GLY A 59 -20.43 -3.59 -7.09
CA GLY A 59 -20.23 -2.31 -7.80
C GLY A 59 -18.76 -1.88 -7.94
N THR A 60 -17.81 -2.67 -7.46
CA THR A 60 -16.36 -2.42 -7.67
C THR A 60 -16.02 -2.31 -9.15
N LEU A 61 -16.47 -3.27 -9.97
CA LEU A 61 -16.19 -3.30 -11.41
C LEU A 61 -16.73 -2.07 -12.13
N ASP A 62 -17.93 -1.59 -11.77
CA ASP A 62 -18.54 -0.39 -12.35
C ASP A 62 -17.70 0.86 -12.05
N GLN A 63 -17.21 0.99 -10.82
CA GLN A 63 -16.34 2.10 -10.43
C GLN A 63 -15.00 2.06 -11.17
N LEU A 64 -14.39 0.88 -11.33
CA LEU A 64 -13.13 0.70 -12.04
C LEU A 64 -13.29 1.04 -13.53
N THR A 65 -14.34 0.55 -14.17
CA THR A 65 -14.58 0.78 -15.60
C THR A 65 -14.98 2.21 -15.90
N ALA A 66 -15.54 2.95 -14.96
CA ALA A 66 -15.83 4.39 -15.10
C ALA A 66 -14.57 5.27 -15.05
N ALA A 67 -13.49 4.81 -14.42
CA ALA A 67 -12.27 5.60 -14.21
C ALA A 67 -11.35 5.57 -15.46
N PRO A 68 -11.00 6.72 -16.09
CA PRO A 68 -10.31 6.74 -17.36
C PRO A 68 -8.83 6.32 -17.34
N ASP A 69 -8.20 6.37 -16.18
CA ASP A 69 -6.81 6.02 -15.89
C ASP A 69 -6.65 4.59 -15.35
N VAL A 70 -7.76 3.83 -15.26
CA VAL A 70 -7.77 2.46 -14.75
C VAL A 70 -7.91 1.46 -15.89
N HIS A 71 -7.03 0.47 -15.95
CA HIS A 71 -7.10 -0.68 -16.85
C HIS A 71 -7.50 -1.91 -16.06
N VAL A 72 -8.60 -2.56 -16.48
CA VAL A 72 -9.25 -3.63 -15.74
C VAL A 72 -9.05 -4.97 -16.42
N PHE A 73 -8.70 -5.97 -15.63
CA PHE A 73 -8.49 -7.35 -16.06
C PHE A 73 -9.34 -8.27 -15.19
N ALA A 74 -10.11 -9.16 -15.82
CA ALA A 74 -10.75 -10.25 -15.11
C ALA A 74 -9.69 -11.28 -14.74
N ALA A 75 -9.58 -11.61 -13.46
CA ALA A 75 -8.73 -12.68 -12.96
C ALA A 75 -9.56 -13.95 -12.83
N THR A 76 -9.12 -15.04 -13.47
CA THR A 76 -9.70 -16.37 -13.29
C THR A 76 -8.73 -17.23 -12.49
N GLY A 77 -9.20 -17.83 -11.39
CA GLY A 77 -8.40 -18.68 -10.50
C GLY A 77 -8.19 -18.08 -9.11
N ASP A 78 -7.74 -18.93 -8.19
CA ASP A 78 -7.62 -18.61 -6.76
C ASP A 78 -6.27 -17.98 -6.37
N ASP A 79 -5.30 -17.86 -7.31
CA ASP A 79 -3.97 -17.33 -7.04
C ASP A 79 -3.85 -15.86 -7.48
N GLY A 80 -4.27 -14.97 -6.60
CA GLY A 80 -4.15 -13.52 -6.80
C GLY A 80 -2.69 -13.06 -6.99
N LEU A 81 -1.70 -13.77 -6.41
CA LEU A 81 -0.28 -13.44 -6.56
C LEU A 81 0.24 -13.76 -7.96
N ALA A 82 -0.18 -14.88 -8.56
CA ALA A 82 0.18 -15.23 -9.93
C ALA A 82 -0.40 -14.21 -10.92
N GLY A 83 -1.66 -13.83 -10.75
CA GLY A 83 -2.30 -12.77 -11.53
C GLY A 83 -1.58 -11.42 -11.42
N LEU A 84 -1.22 -11.02 -10.21
CA LEU A 84 -0.46 -9.80 -9.95
C LEU A 84 0.91 -9.82 -10.65
N ASN A 85 1.69 -10.91 -10.51
CA ASN A 85 2.97 -11.07 -11.18
C ASN A 85 2.83 -11.03 -12.72
N THR A 86 1.76 -11.62 -13.26
CA THR A 86 1.44 -11.57 -14.69
C THR A 86 1.21 -10.14 -15.16
N LEU A 87 0.38 -9.35 -14.45
CA LEU A 87 0.17 -7.92 -14.75
C LEU A 87 1.46 -7.11 -14.67
N LEU A 88 2.22 -7.30 -13.60
CA LEU A 88 3.49 -6.60 -13.38
C LEU A 88 4.49 -6.89 -14.50
N ASN A 89 4.63 -8.15 -14.94
CA ASN A 89 5.54 -8.49 -16.03
C ASN A 89 5.06 -8.05 -17.41
N ALA A 90 3.73 -7.87 -17.60
CA ALA A 90 3.17 -7.35 -18.84
C ALA A 90 3.28 -5.82 -18.96
N TYR A 91 3.05 -5.10 -17.87
CA TYR A 91 2.87 -3.64 -17.90
C TYR A 91 3.82 -2.84 -16.98
N GLY A 92 4.64 -3.51 -16.17
CA GLY A 92 5.57 -2.88 -15.23
C GLY A 92 6.98 -2.59 -15.78
N PRO A 93 7.55 -3.38 -16.72
CA PRO A 93 8.96 -3.24 -17.09
C PRO A 93 9.31 -1.83 -17.57
N GLY A 94 10.38 -1.28 -16.95
CA GLY A 94 10.87 0.07 -17.24
C GLY A 94 10.23 1.19 -16.43
N HIS A 95 9.15 0.90 -15.69
CA HIS A 95 8.43 1.88 -14.86
C HIS A 95 8.73 1.69 -13.37
N TRP A 96 8.50 2.72 -12.59
CA TRP A 96 8.24 2.58 -11.17
C TRP A 96 6.82 2.06 -10.98
N THR A 97 6.71 0.92 -10.32
CA THR A 97 5.44 0.26 -10.01
C THR A 97 5.15 0.40 -8.53
N LEU A 98 3.91 0.72 -8.21
CA LEU A 98 3.38 0.72 -6.86
C LEU A 98 2.37 -0.41 -6.74
N THR A 99 2.65 -1.41 -5.92
CA THR A 99 1.76 -2.54 -5.67
C THR A 99 1.12 -2.37 -4.30
N VAL A 100 -0.19 -2.21 -4.27
CA VAL A 100 -0.98 -1.99 -3.06
C VAL A 100 -2.30 -2.75 -3.11
N ASP A 101 -2.85 -3.05 -1.95
CA ASP A 101 -4.23 -3.50 -1.80
C ASP A 101 -5.17 -2.28 -1.86
N VAL A 102 -6.44 -2.47 -2.22
CA VAL A 102 -7.44 -1.40 -2.21
C VAL A 102 -7.66 -0.86 -0.78
N SER A 103 -7.40 -1.67 0.24
CA SER A 103 -7.46 -1.24 1.64
C SER A 103 -6.21 -0.48 2.11
N GLU A 104 -5.17 -0.34 1.29
CA GLU A 104 -3.89 0.24 1.67
C GLU A 104 -3.67 1.62 1.06
N LEU A 105 -3.25 2.58 1.88
CA LEU A 105 -2.79 3.90 1.44
C LEU A 105 -1.28 4.01 1.64
N PHE A 106 -0.56 4.16 0.54
CA PHE A 106 0.89 4.29 0.55
C PHE A 106 1.34 5.65 1.06
N VAL A 107 2.29 5.67 2.00
CA VAL A 107 2.92 6.88 2.53
C VAL A 107 4.43 6.69 2.64
N TYR A 108 5.18 7.75 2.40
CA TYR A 108 6.65 7.77 2.47
C TYR A 108 7.12 9.06 3.13
N PRO A 109 8.38 9.18 3.55
CA PRO A 109 8.89 10.42 4.13
C PRO A 109 8.63 11.63 3.24
N HIS A 110 8.02 12.67 3.78
CA HIS A 110 7.66 13.92 3.10
C HIS A 110 6.61 13.80 1.99
N TYR A 111 5.78 12.74 1.97
CA TYR A 111 4.77 12.55 0.90
C TYR A 111 3.75 13.69 0.82
N GLU A 112 3.60 14.48 1.87
CA GLU A 112 2.73 15.66 1.91
C GLU A 112 3.26 16.80 1.01
N GLU A 113 4.58 16.84 0.76
CA GLU A 113 5.27 17.92 0.05
C GLU A 113 6.00 17.43 -1.21
N LEU A 114 6.35 16.13 -1.26
CA LEU A 114 7.13 15.51 -2.32
C LEU A 114 6.27 14.52 -3.12
N GLU A 115 5.98 14.85 -4.36
CA GLU A 115 5.26 13.96 -5.27
C GLU A 115 6.03 12.67 -5.56
N LEU A 116 5.31 11.56 -5.73
CA LEU A 116 5.90 10.23 -5.96
C LEU A 116 6.84 10.15 -7.19
N PRO A 117 6.54 10.78 -8.35
CA PRO A 117 7.49 10.81 -9.47
C PRO A 117 8.83 11.47 -9.11
N LEU A 118 8.82 12.52 -8.29
CA LEU A 118 10.03 13.18 -7.79
C LEU A 118 10.79 12.28 -6.82
N PHE A 119 10.09 11.61 -5.92
CA PHE A 119 10.66 10.63 -5.02
C PHE A 119 11.28 9.46 -5.78
N CYS A 120 10.63 8.93 -6.82
CA CYS A 120 11.18 7.90 -7.70
C CYS A 120 12.47 8.36 -8.43
N ARG A 121 12.54 9.62 -8.85
CA ARG A 121 13.78 10.19 -9.41
C ARG A 121 14.91 10.25 -8.39
N TYR A 122 14.61 10.61 -7.14
CA TYR A 122 15.57 10.55 -6.05
C TYR A 122 16.08 9.13 -5.85
N LEU A 123 15.20 8.11 -5.79
CA LEU A 123 15.58 6.70 -5.65
C LEU A 123 16.48 6.23 -6.80
N ASN A 124 16.19 6.63 -8.04
CA ASN A 124 17.07 6.38 -9.19
C ASN A 124 18.45 7.01 -9.00
N HIS A 125 18.50 8.26 -8.53
CA HIS A 125 19.76 8.99 -8.32
C HIS A 125 20.66 8.30 -7.27
N VAL A 126 20.08 7.73 -6.22
CA VAL A 126 20.83 6.99 -5.19
C VAL A 126 21.04 5.51 -5.54
N GLY A 127 20.68 5.08 -6.75
CA GLY A 127 20.90 3.72 -7.25
C GLY A 127 19.97 2.66 -6.64
N SER A 128 18.87 3.06 -6.02
CA SER A 128 17.89 2.13 -5.44
C SER A 128 16.88 1.66 -6.48
N GLN A 129 16.47 0.40 -6.37
CA GLN A 129 15.48 -0.24 -7.26
C GLN A 129 14.13 -0.46 -6.59
N ALA A 130 14.08 -0.47 -5.24
CA ALA A 130 12.87 -0.70 -4.49
C ALA A 130 12.89 0.03 -3.16
N MET A 131 11.70 0.24 -2.58
CA MET A 131 11.54 0.74 -1.22
C MET A 131 10.68 -0.23 -0.40
N ALA A 132 11.17 -0.59 0.79
CA ALA A 132 10.42 -1.38 1.74
C ALA A 132 9.49 -0.48 2.58
N CYS A 133 8.40 -1.08 3.08
CA CYS A 133 7.40 -0.45 3.92
C CYS A 133 7.01 -1.33 5.10
N VAL A 134 6.51 -0.71 6.16
CA VAL A 134 5.75 -1.39 7.21
C VAL A 134 4.26 -1.24 6.94
N SER A 135 3.48 -2.31 7.12
CA SER A 135 2.02 -2.25 7.09
C SER A 135 1.50 -1.86 8.48
N LEU A 136 0.72 -0.78 8.56
CA LEU A 136 0.15 -0.24 9.80
C LEU A 136 -1.37 -0.38 9.73
N ASP A 137 -1.94 -1.24 10.57
CA ASP A 137 -3.38 -1.42 10.65
C ASP A 137 -4.04 -0.18 11.27
N MET A 138 -4.95 0.43 10.50
CA MET A 138 -5.71 1.61 10.89
C MET A 138 -7.09 1.21 11.42
N TYR A 139 -7.52 1.86 12.51
CA TYR A 139 -8.81 1.56 13.16
C TYR A 139 -9.45 2.81 13.77
N ALA A 140 -10.72 2.69 14.13
CA ALA A 140 -11.50 3.72 14.80
C ALA A 140 -11.29 3.71 16.33
N ALA A 141 -11.64 4.81 17.00
CA ALA A 141 -11.71 4.85 18.46
C ALA A 141 -13.03 4.23 19.01
N SER A 142 -14.01 3.99 18.13
CA SER A 142 -15.27 3.31 18.43
C SER A 142 -15.15 1.78 18.29
N PRO A 143 -16.14 1.00 18.78
CA PRO A 143 -16.25 -0.41 18.45
C PRO A 143 -16.24 -0.68 16.94
N LEU A 144 -15.79 -1.87 16.54
CA LEU A 144 -15.60 -2.24 15.13
C LEU A 144 -16.88 -2.08 14.31
N GLY A 145 -18.04 -2.51 14.83
CA GLY A 145 -19.33 -2.37 14.16
C GLY A 145 -19.77 -0.92 13.92
N ASP A 146 -19.28 0.02 14.73
CA ASP A 146 -19.56 1.46 14.58
C ASP A 146 -18.58 2.17 13.63
N ALA A 147 -17.54 1.48 13.16
CA ALA A 147 -16.57 2.03 12.22
C ALA A 147 -17.11 2.08 10.78
N VAL A 148 -18.27 2.72 10.61
CA VAL A 148 -18.98 2.82 9.32
C VAL A 148 -18.31 3.87 8.44
N HIS A 149 -17.74 3.43 7.32
CA HIS A 149 -17.14 4.33 6.33
C HIS A 149 -18.17 4.78 5.30
N ARG A 150 -18.09 6.05 4.92
CA ARG A 150 -18.94 6.62 3.86
C ARG A 150 -18.11 6.74 2.57
N PRO A 151 -18.53 6.11 1.46
CA PRO A 151 -17.87 6.25 0.17
C PRO A 151 -17.62 7.73 -0.19
N GLY A 152 -16.46 8.02 -0.78
CA GLY A 152 -16.08 9.38 -1.17
C GLY A 152 -15.48 10.25 -0.05
N THR A 153 -15.48 9.78 1.21
CA THR A 153 -14.74 10.45 2.28
C THR A 153 -13.36 9.82 2.48
N PRO A 154 -12.36 10.54 3.04
CA PRO A 154 -11.07 9.93 3.33
C PRO A 154 -11.19 8.80 4.35
N LEU A 155 -10.57 7.63 4.11
CA LEU A 155 -10.58 6.48 5.03
C LEU A 155 -10.09 6.85 6.44
N ARG A 156 -9.12 7.76 6.53
CA ARG A 156 -8.59 8.29 7.79
C ARG A 156 -9.60 9.04 8.64
N SER A 157 -10.70 9.52 8.06
CA SER A 157 -11.78 10.17 8.83
C SER A 157 -12.58 9.17 9.66
N THR A 158 -12.63 7.90 9.24
CA THR A 158 -13.28 6.80 9.97
C THR A 158 -12.27 6.07 10.87
N CYS A 159 -11.17 5.60 10.27
CA CYS A 159 -10.11 4.86 10.96
C CYS A 159 -8.86 5.74 11.04
N GLY A 160 -8.75 6.56 12.09
CA GLY A 160 -7.67 7.53 12.25
C GLY A 160 -6.56 7.09 13.19
N TYR A 161 -6.63 5.91 13.79
CA TYR A 161 -5.69 5.45 14.83
C TYR A 161 -4.93 4.20 14.38
N PHE A 162 -3.72 4.03 14.91
CA PHE A 162 -2.88 2.85 14.74
C PHE A 162 -2.11 2.58 16.03
N ASP A 163 -1.55 1.38 16.20
CA ASP A 163 -0.67 1.08 17.33
C ASP A 163 0.73 1.63 17.06
N SER A 164 1.26 2.47 17.94
CA SER A 164 2.59 3.05 17.83
C SER A 164 3.71 2.09 18.24
N ALA A 165 3.40 1.05 19.02
CA ALA A 165 4.32 0.03 19.55
C ALA A 165 3.52 -1.17 20.08
N PRO A 166 4.16 -2.34 20.29
CA PRO A 166 5.54 -2.68 19.92
C PRO A 166 5.67 -3.10 18.46
N TYR A 167 6.83 -2.86 17.88
CA TYR A 167 7.24 -3.43 16.59
C TYR A 167 8.62 -4.06 16.74
N GLN A 168 8.82 -5.22 16.13
CA GLN A 168 10.06 -5.99 16.17
C GLN A 168 10.56 -6.23 14.75
N LEU A 169 11.87 -6.10 14.56
CA LEU A 169 12.53 -6.36 13.29
C LEU A 169 13.38 -7.62 13.41
N SER A 170 13.15 -8.58 12.52
CA SER A 170 13.93 -9.80 12.37
C SER A 170 14.66 -9.82 11.03
N ARG A 171 15.85 -10.40 10.96
CA ARG A 171 16.58 -10.60 9.72
C ARG A 171 16.10 -11.86 9.00
N THR A 172 16.07 -11.83 7.68
CA THR A 172 15.74 -12.95 6.79
C THR A 172 16.66 -12.95 5.57
N ASP A 173 16.78 -14.10 4.91
CA ASP A 173 17.55 -14.26 3.68
C ASP A 173 16.76 -13.83 2.43
N MET A 174 15.46 -13.55 2.58
CA MET A 174 14.60 -13.10 1.48
C MET A 174 14.56 -11.57 1.41
N CYS A 175 14.66 -11.00 0.21
CA CYS A 175 14.49 -9.56 -0.02
C CYS A 175 13.08 -9.11 0.45
N PRO A 176 13.01 -8.10 1.35
CA PRO A 176 13.95 -7.02 1.64
C PRO A 176 15.01 -7.31 2.72
N TYR A 177 15.25 -8.55 3.10
CA TYR A 177 16.23 -9.03 4.07
C TYR A 177 15.89 -8.73 5.52
N PHE A 178 14.69 -8.32 5.78
CA PHE A 178 14.13 -8.16 7.13
C PHE A 178 12.60 -8.39 7.11
N GLU A 179 12.09 -8.77 8.25
CA GLU A 179 10.67 -8.91 8.53
C GLU A 179 10.31 -8.05 9.74
N ILE A 180 9.15 -7.42 9.68
CA ILE A 180 8.61 -6.60 10.77
C ILE A 180 7.37 -7.32 11.31
N TYR A 181 7.27 -7.38 12.63
CA TYR A 181 6.15 -7.95 13.37
C TYR A 181 5.66 -6.94 14.40
N GLY A 182 4.41 -7.06 14.85
CA GLY A 182 3.90 -6.20 15.91
C GLY A 182 2.56 -5.54 15.59
N GLY A 183 2.30 -4.43 16.25
CA GLY A 183 1.10 -3.62 16.07
C GLY A 183 -0.19 -4.31 16.48
N LEU A 184 -1.32 -3.86 15.90
CA LEU A 184 -2.66 -4.29 16.26
C LEU A 184 -2.86 -5.81 16.14
N ARG A 185 -2.43 -6.41 15.03
CA ARG A 185 -2.66 -7.86 14.79
C ARG A 185 -1.94 -8.72 15.81
N GLU A 186 -0.72 -8.40 16.18
CA GLU A 186 0.01 -9.13 17.24
C GLU A 186 -0.73 -9.01 18.57
N ARG A 187 -1.22 -7.83 18.92
CA ARG A 187 -2.00 -7.59 20.14
C ARG A 187 -3.31 -8.39 20.15
N LEU A 188 -3.98 -8.54 19.01
CA LEU A 188 -5.22 -9.30 18.88
C LEU A 188 -4.99 -10.83 18.88
N MET A 189 -3.85 -11.28 18.36
CA MET A 189 -3.52 -12.71 18.21
C MET A 189 -2.78 -13.31 19.43
N GLY A 190 -2.82 -12.66 20.58
CA GLY A 190 -2.30 -13.20 21.83
C GLY A 190 -0.98 -12.58 22.32
N GLY A 191 -0.51 -11.52 21.67
CA GLY A 191 0.66 -10.75 22.11
C GLY A 191 2.01 -11.28 21.64
N PRO A 192 3.11 -10.61 22.05
CA PRO A 192 4.46 -10.91 21.60
C PRO A 192 4.87 -12.35 21.85
N GLY A 193 5.32 -13.05 20.81
CA GLY A 193 5.81 -14.41 20.90
C GLY A 193 4.76 -15.51 20.76
N ALA A 194 3.50 -15.20 20.48
CA ALA A 194 2.47 -16.21 20.19
C ALA A 194 2.70 -16.98 18.88
N GLY A 195 3.70 -16.59 18.07
CA GLY A 195 4.09 -17.27 16.82
C GLY A 195 3.10 -17.15 15.67
N LEU A 196 2.03 -16.35 15.86
CA LEU A 196 0.93 -16.19 14.91
C LEU A 196 0.89 -14.79 14.25
N SER A 197 1.81 -13.90 14.63
CA SER A 197 1.81 -12.52 14.10
C SER A 197 2.17 -12.50 12.62
N PRO A 198 1.34 -11.86 11.77
CA PRO A 198 1.65 -11.74 10.34
C PRO A 198 2.87 -10.84 10.12
N VAL A 199 3.63 -11.13 9.06
CA VAL A 199 4.72 -10.27 8.60
C VAL A 199 4.15 -8.97 8.05
N LEU A 200 4.61 -7.85 8.60
CA LEU A 200 4.15 -6.50 8.25
C LEU A 200 5.05 -5.81 7.23
N SER A 201 6.27 -6.34 6.97
CA SER A 201 7.15 -5.79 5.93
C SER A 201 6.59 -6.06 4.54
N ARG A 202 6.65 -5.04 3.68
CA ARG A 202 6.20 -5.05 2.29
C ARG A 202 7.25 -4.38 1.41
N VAL A 203 7.23 -4.66 0.10
CA VAL A 203 8.07 -3.99 -0.90
C VAL A 203 7.15 -3.45 -2.01
N PRO A 204 6.33 -2.44 -1.72
CA PRO A 204 5.29 -1.98 -2.64
C PRO A 204 5.83 -1.17 -3.81
N LEU A 205 6.89 -0.38 -3.63
CA LEU A 205 7.43 0.52 -4.65
C LEU A 205 8.68 -0.07 -5.27
N VAL A 206 8.62 -0.43 -6.56
CA VAL A 206 9.68 -1.15 -7.28
C VAL A 206 9.88 -0.57 -8.67
N ARG A 207 11.12 -0.35 -9.10
CA ARG A 207 11.46 -0.12 -10.50
C ARG A 207 11.47 -1.46 -11.23
N TRP A 208 10.33 -1.84 -11.77
CA TRP A 208 10.11 -3.18 -12.28
C TRP A 208 10.94 -3.50 -13.52
N GLN A 209 11.46 -4.70 -13.58
CA GLN A 209 12.19 -5.24 -14.72
C GLN A 209 11.64 -6.62 -15.08
N HIS A 210 11.85 -7.04 -16.32
CA HIS A 210 11.47 -8.39 -16.75
C HIS A 210 12.08 -9.46 -15.86
N GLY A 211 11.28 -10.46 -15.50
CA GLY A 211 11.70 -11.59 -14.67
C GLY A 211 11.66 -11.34 -13.16
N MET A 212 11.33 -10.13 -12.73
CA MET A 212 11.02 -9.89 -11.31
C MET A 212 9.70 -10.56 -10.93
N GLN A 213 9.62 -11.01 -9.67
CA GLN A 213 8.44 -11.66 -9.13
C GLN A 213 8.33 -11.39 -7.64
N TYR A 214 7.10 -11.19 -7.17
CA TYR A 214 6.77 -11.37 -5.77
C TYR A 214 6.70 -12.86 -5.45
N LEU A 215 7.26 -13.28 -4.32
CA LEU A 215 7.47 -14.69 -3.97
C LEU A 215 6.51 -15.18 -2.89
N ARG A 216 6.19 -14.34 -1.90
CA ARG A 216 5.25 -14.62 -0.80
C ARG A 216 4.43 -13.36 -0.53
N GLY A 217 3.35 -13.17 -1.31
CA GLY A 217 2.66 -11.88 -1.30
C GLY A 217 3.62 -10.74 -1.63
N THR A 218 3.22 -9.51 -1.39
CA THR A 218 4.03 -8.30 -1.63
C THR A 218 5.12 -8.06 -0.57
N GLY A 219 5.29 -8.99 0.38
CA GLY A 219 6.31 -8.92 1.42
C GLY A 219 7.71 -9.35 0.96
N ASN A 220 7.81 -10.22 -0.03
CA ASN A 220 9.07 -10.73 -0.53
C ASN A 220 9.12 -10.68 -2.06
N ILE A 221 10.25 -10.23 -2.59
CA ILE A 221 10.47 -10.07 -4.03
C ILE A 221 11.81 -10.72 -4.42
N THR A 222 11.98 -11.07 -5.69
CA THR A 222 13.30 -11.41 -6.26
C THR A 222 14.34 -10.35 -5.87
N PRO A 223 15.62 -10.72 -5.68
CA PRO A 223 16.64 -9.80 -5.16
C PRO A 223 16.73 -8.49 -5.94
N VAL A 224 16.61 -7.37 -5.24
CA VAL A 224 16.70 -5.99 -5.76
C VAL A 224 17.49 -5.12 -4.78
N ILE A 225 17.97 -3.96 -5.24
CA ILE A 225 18.64 -2.97 -4.39
C ILE A 225 17.55 -2.16 -3.65
N VAL A 226 17.35 -2.48 -2.37
CA VAL A 226 16.38 -1.81 -1.50
C VAL A 226 16.95 -0.50 -0.98
N ALA A 227 16.16 0.56 -1.02
CA ALA A 227 16.53 1.88 -0.51
C ALA A 227 16.80 1.88 1.00
N ASN A 228 17.66 2.80 1.44
CA ASN A 228 17.83 3.10 2.87
C ASN A 228 16.67 3.93 3.47
N VAL A 229 15.71 4.33 2.64
CA VAL A 229 14.46 4.99 3.04
C VAL A 229 13.40 3.92 3.20
N MET A 230 12.52 4.04 4.19
CA MET A 230 11.41 3.13 4.43
C MET A 230 10.11 3.92 4.58
N GLY A 231 9.04 3.45 3.95
CA GLY A 231 7.69 4.01 4.04
C GLY A 231 6.73 3.16 4.87
N ALA A 232 5.44 3.46 4.75
CA ALA A 232 4.38 2.65 5.34
C ALA A 232 3.21 2.46 4.37
N LEU A 233 2.44 1.39 4.61
CA LEU A 233 1.12 1.17 4.05
C LEU A 233 0.11 1.30 5.19
N LEU A 234 -0.73 2.34 5.16
CA LEU A 234 -1.82 2.52 6.10
C LEU A 234 -2.96 1.61 5.65
N ARG A 235 -3.28 0.58 6.44
CA ARG A 235 -4.18 -0.51 6.07
C ARG A 235 -5.52 -0.37 6.76
N PHE A 236 -6.60 -0.25 5.99
CA PHE A 236 -7.97 0.04 6.44
C PHE A 236 -8.90 -1.18 6.35
N ASP A 237 -8.47 -2.32 6.86
CA ASP A 237 -9.31 -3.51 6.94
C ASP A 237 -10.39 -3.37 8.02
N PHE A 238 -10.06 -2.73 9.16
CA PHE A 238 -10.90 -2.66 10.36
C PHE A 238 -12.00 -1.60 10.27
N LEU A 239 -12.87 -1.76 9.28
CA LEU A 239 -14.15 -1.07 9.13
C LEU A 239 -15.30 -1.99 9.56
N SER A 240 -16.52 -1.47 9.62
CA SER A 240 -17.72 -2.23 10.01
C SER A 240 -18.01 -3.48 9.16
N ASP A 241 -17.47 -3.54 7.93
CA ASP A 241 -17.53 -4.68 7.01
C ASP A 241 -16.40 -5.72 7.21
N PHE A 242 -15.58 -5.59 8.25
CA PHE A 242 -14.40 -6.43 8.48
C PHE A 242 -14.74 -7.94 8.49
N ARG A 243 -15.82 -8.33 9.15
CA ARG A 243 -16.25 -9.75 9.27
C ARG A 243 -16.66 -10.34 7.93
N ASP A 244 -17.32 -9.56 7.10
CA ASP A 244 -17.77 -9.98 5.78
C ASP A 244 -16.59 -10.21 4.83
N ARG A 245 -15.54 -9.40 4.98
CA ARG A 245 -14.33 -9.46 4.14
C ARG A 245 -13.31 -10.49 4.60
N CYS A 246 -13.00 -10.50 5.89
CA CYS A 246 -11.88 -11.27 6.46
C CYS A 246 -12.33 -12.61 7.05
N GLY A 247 -13.64 -12.90 7.08
CA GLY A 247 -14.16 -14.13 7.64
C GLY A 247 -13.79 -14.31 9.12
N ALA A 248 -13.64 -15.57 9.55
CA ALA A 248 -13.37 -15.92 10.94
C ALA A 248 -11.86 -15.95 11.29
N GLU A 249 -10.98 -15.44 10.44
CA GLU A 249 -9.52 -15.49 10.67
C GLU A 249 -9.08 -14.82 11.99
N LEU A 250 -9.76 -13.72 12.35
CA LEU A 250 -9.61 -13.09 13.65
C LEU A 250 -10.96 -13.21 14.37
N ALA A 251 -10.98 -13.86 15.53
CA ALA A 251 -12.17 -13.98 16.39
C ALA A 251 -12.49 -12.62 17.05
N ILE A 252 -12.75 -11.60 16.21
CA ILE A 252 -13.08 -10.24 16.64
C ILE A 252 -14.60 -10.05 16.51
N ASP A 253 -15.23 -9.63 17.59
CA ASP A 253 -16.65 -9.27 17.64
C ASP A 253 -16.84 -7.81 17.18
N GLU A 254 -18.02 -7.48 16.64
CA GLU A 254 -18.41 -6.12 16.27
C GLU A 254 -18.40 -5.15 17.47
N SER A 255 -18.66 -5.65 18.68
CA SER A 255 -18.56 -4.88 19.92
C SER A 255 -17.11 -4.61 20.36
N THR A 256 -16.11 -5.24 19.73
CA THR A 256 -14.70 -5.09 20.09
C THR A 256 -14.22 -3.69 19.83
N ASN A 257 -13.73 -3.01 20.87
CA ASN A 257 -13.04 -1.76 20.75
C ASN A 257 -11.54 -2.02 20.57
N LEU A 258 -11.02 -1.62 19.40
CA LEU A 258 -9.60 -1.79 19.05
C LEU A 258 -8.71 -0.70 19.67
N TYR A 259 -9.31 0.39 20.16
CA TYR A 259 -8.59 1.48 20.80
C TYR A 259 -8.02 1.03 22.16
N GLY A 260 -6.74 1.32 22.41
CA GLY A 260 -6.05 0.91 23.62
C GLY A 260 -4.85 1.80 23.97
N ALA A 261 -4.04 1.38 24.93
CA ALA A 261 -2.90 2.18 25.43
C ALA A 261 -1.83 2.51 24.36
N ALA A 262 -1.68 1.66 23.35
CA ALA A 262 -0.73 1.88 22.23
C ALA A 262 -1.31 2.73 21.10
N SER A 263 -2.59 3.07 21.15
CA SER A 263 -3.29 3.78 20.06
C SER A 263 -2.82 5.23 19.96
N VAL A 264 -2.40 5.61 18.75
CA VAL A 264 -1.99 6.97 18.41
C VAL A 264 -2.75 7.40 17.17
N LYS A 265 -3.25 8.64 17.18
CA LYS A 265 -3.88 9.22 15.99
C LYS A 265 -2.84 9.51 14.92
N PHE A 266 -3.10 9.08 13.70
CA PHE A 266 -2.23 9.38 12.57
C PHE A 266 -2.35 10.87 12.18
N GLU A 267 -1.23 11.53 12.04
CA GLU A 267 -1.14 12.94 11.64
C GLU A 267 -0.46 13.09 10.26
N ASN A 268 0.81 12.66 10.15
CA ASN A 268 1.64 12.87 8.97
C ASN A 268 2.87 11.94 8.95
N SER A 269 3.68 12.05 7.90
CA SER A 269 4.92 11.27 7.77
C SER A 269 5.98 11.61 8.83
N ALA A 270 6.05 12.87 9.27
CA ALA A 270 7.02 13.29 10.30
C ALA A 270 6.76 12.58 11.64
N GLN A 271 5.49 12.38 12.01
CA GLN A 271 5.11 11.59 13.18
C GLN A 271 5.62 10.14 13.07
N LEU A 272 5.43 9.50 11.91
CA LEU A 272 5.90 8.12 11.71
C LEU A 272 7.43 8.02 11.78
N ILE A 273 8.15 9.02 11.28
CA ILE A 273 9.62 9.12 11.40
C ILE A 273 10.01 9.25 12.87
N GLN A 274 9.35 10.11 13.63
CA GLN A 274 9.62 10.33 15.06
C GLN A 274 9.36 9.06 15.89
N LEU A 275 8.34 8.28 15.53
CA LEU A 275 8.04 7.00 16.15
C LEU A 275 8.97 5.86 15.70
N GLY A 276 9.83 6.10 14.71
CA GLY A 276 10.73 5.09 14.14
C GLY A 276 10.05 4.03 13.27
N LEU A 277 8.79 4.26 12.86
CA LEU A 277 8.01 3.35 12.03
C LEU A 277 8.34 3.46 10.55
N ILE A 278 8.74 4.64 10.10
CA ILE A 278 9.32 4.87 8.77
C ILE A 278 10.68 5.53 8.92
N LYS A 279 11.47 5.50 7.84
CA LYS A 279 12.86 5.98 7.87
C LYS A 279 13.11 6.95 6.74
N THR A 280 13.61 8.14 7.08
CA THR A 280 14.22 9.08 6.13
C THR A 280 15.75 9.02 6.20
N VAL A 281 16.41 9.69 5.26
CA VAL A 281 17.86 9.86 5.23
C VAL A 281 18.19 11.32 4.90
N ARG A 282 19.35 11.80 5.38
CA ARG A 282 19.77 13.19 5.24
C ARG A 282 19.73 13.70 3.79
N SER A 283 20.15 12.89 2.82
CA SER A 283 20.15 13.27 1.41
C SER A 283 18.74 13.47 0.84
N LEU A 284 17.74 12.74 1.33
CA LEU A 284 16.34 12.97 0.97
C LEU A 284 15.82 14.26 1.59
N ASP A 285 16.09 14.50 2.88
CA ASP A 285 15.65 15.70 3.59
C ASP A 285 16.24 16.98 2.95
N GLU A 286 17.50 16.94 2.51
CA GLU A 286 18.15 18.03 1.78
C GLU A 286 17.50 18.23 0.39
N SER A 287 17.19 17.15 -0.32
CA SER A 287 16.53 17.20 -1.64
C SER A 287 15.14 17.85 -1.55
N VAL A 288 14.36 17.51 -0.52
CA VAL A 288 13.02 18.10 -0.28
C VAL A 288 13.13 19.59 -0.01
N LYS A 289 14.05 20.01 0.86
CA LYS A 289 14.29 21.43 1.16
C LYS A 289 14.62 22.26 -0.08
N LEU A 290 15.44 21.73 -0.97
CA LEU A 290 15.78 22.40 -2.24
C LEU A 290 14.57 22.52 -3.17
N THR A 291 13.74 21.47 -3.25
CA THR A 291 12.54 21.48 -4.08
C THR A 291 11.49 22.46 -3.55
N THR A 292 11.29 22.50 -2.24
CA THR A 292 10.34 23.42 -1.58
C THR A 292 10.80 24.87 -1.72
N ALA A 293 12.09 25.14 -1.53
CA ALA A 293 12.65 26.49 -1.71
C ALA A 293 12.52 27.02 -3.15
N ALA A 294 12.61 26.12 -4.15
CA ALA A 294 12.42 26.49 -5.56
C ALA A 294 10.94 26.78 -5.93
N ARG A 295 9.99 26.25 -5.16
CA ARG A 295 8.53 26.50 -5.37
C ARG A 295 8.03 27.80 -4.68
N THR A 296 8.79 28.35 -3.73
CA THR A 296 8.43 29.61 -3.08
C THR A 296 8.73 30.76 -4.06
N PRO A 297 7.75 31.58 -4.53
CA PRO A 297 8.02 32.72 -5.38
C PRO A 297 8.96 33.65 -4.64
N LYS A 298 10.06 34.06 -5.27
CA LYS A 298 10.86 35.17 -4.77
C LYS A 298 9.93 36.37 -4.71
N SER A 299 9.54 36.79 -3.50
CA SER A 299 8.81 38.03 -3.29
C SER A 299 9.61 39.16 -3.93
N ALA A 300 9.00 39.77 -4.96
CA ALA A 300 9.53 40.95 -5.63
C ALA A 300 9.41 42.16 -4.72
#